data_da68a03272e156d84b742972862aaddd
#
_entry.id   da68a03272e156d84b742972862aaddd
#
_cell.length_a   1.000
_cell.length_b   1.000
_cell.length_c   1.000
_cell.angle_alpha   90.00
_cell.angle_beta   90.00
_cell.angle_gamma   90.00
#
_symmetry.space_group_name_H-M   'P 1'
#
loop_
_entity.id
_entity.type
_entity.pdbx_description
1 polymer ?
#
loop_
_entity_poly.entity_id
_entity_poly.type
_entity_poly.pdbx_seq_one_letter_code
_entity_poly.pdbx_strand_id
1 'polypeptide(L)'
;MLDFALCLRTQCKEIAVNRDTLVAILDLARWAPSGDNTQPWRFEIVDEHLIRVHGFDTRDHVLYDFDGHPSHIAHGALLETIGIAASGFGLASQWTISSQGDERHPVYEVRLAADPAVVRDPLFDCIEARTVQRRPMKTSPLTDTQRQALIDAAGDGFGVQWFESWSERRRVARLLWDSAKLRLTCPEAYPVHKAVIEWHARYSKDRIPEQAVGVNPATARLMQWVMQSWGRVQFFNRYLLGTVAPRIELDLLPGLFCAAHLLLRPRRPPAALADWIELGMAVQRVWLTATRQGLHLQPQMTPVIFRWYARAGRHFSSDPALLEQARQLSDDFERVAGSGPQDDFGFFARVGTSPQPHSRSVRHELAALMTG
;
A
#
# COMPACT_ATOMS: atom_id res chain seq x y z
N MET A 1 -38.18 -27.44 44.47
CA MET A 1 -36.80 -27.30 43.98
C MET A 1 -36.69 -28.05 42.66
N LEU A 2 -37.33 -27.58 41.68
CA LEU A 2 -37.29 -28.01 40.27
C LEU A 2 -37.66 -26.74 39.49
N ASP A 3 -36.97 -26.41 38.39
CA ASP A 3 -37.14 -25.25 37.52
C ASP A 3 -36.20 -24.06 37.75
N PHE A 4 -34.91 -24.31 37.66
CA PHE A 4 -33.93 -23.24 37.37
C PHE A 4 -32.85 -23.66 36.36
N ALA A 5 -33.04 -24.74 35.61
CA ALA A 5 -32.10 -25.31 34.66
C ALA A 5 -32.51 -25.17 33.19
N LEU A 6 -33.46 -24.27 32.88
CA LEU A 6 -34.04 -24.20 31.52
C LEU A 6 -33.96 -22.82 30.88
N CYS A 7 -33.00 -21.99 31.20
CA CYS A 7 -32.91 -20.64 30.59
C CYS A 7 -31.49 -20.18 30.20
N LEU A 8 -30.61 -21.11 29.80
CA LEU A 8 -29.30 -20.80 29.22
C LEU A 8 -29.03 -21.61 27.94
N ARG A 9 -30.03 -21.89 27.15
CA ARG A 9 -29.85 -22.10 25.72
C ARG A 9 -30.01 -20.75 25.04
N THR A 10 -29.07 -19.86 25.26
CA THR A 10 -28.84 -18.70 24.39
C THR A 10 -28.63 -19.25 22.99
N GLN A 11 -29.55 -18.94 22.08
CA GLN A 11 -29.50 -19.24 20.67
C GLN A 11 -28.08 -18.94 20.16
N CYS A 12 -27.26 -19.96 19.99
CA CYS A 12 -26.24 -19.93 18.97
C CYS A 12 -27.00 -19.74 17.66
N LYS A 13 -27.13 -18.50 17.20
CA LYS A 13 -27.54 -18.22 15.84
C LYS A 13 -26.51 -18.98 14.99
N GLU A 14 -26.95 -20.08 14.35
CA GLU A 14 -26.11 -20.74 13.34
C GLU A 14 -25.66 -19.63 12.41
N ILE A 15 -24.35 -19.33 12.38
CA ILE A 15 -23.78 -18.35 11.46
C ILE A 15 -23.82 -19.04 10.10
N ALA A 16 -24.92 -18.82 9.39
CA ALA A 16 -25.08 -19.34 8.04
C ALA A 16 -24.17 -18.56 7.11
N VAL A 17 -23.17 -19.21 6.55
CA VAL A 17 -22.45 -18.67 5.41
C VAL A 17 -23.42 -18.65 4.24
N ASN A 18 -23.68 -17.49 3.69
CA ASN A 18 -24.55 -17.30 2.54
C ASN A 18 -24.02 -16.21 1.64
N ARG A 19 -24.58 -16.09 0.44
CA ARG A 19 -24.14 -15.12 -0.56
C ARG A 19 -24.13 -13.68 -0.04
N ASP A 20 -25.10 -13.26 0.75
CA ASP A 20 -25.17 -11.90 1.29
C ASP A 20 -24.04 -11.61 2.26
N THR A 21 -23.66 -12.59 3.08
CA THR A 21 -22.48 -12.50 3.96
C THR A 21 -21.20 -12.35 3.15
N LEU A 22 -21.04 -13.13 2.07
CA LEU A 22 -19.87 -13.01 1.19
C LEU A 22 -19.82 -11.64 0.50
N VAL A 23 -20.95 -11.13 0.03
CA VAL A 23 -21.06 -9.77 -0.54
C VAL A 23 -20.65 -8.72 0.48
N ALA A 24 -21.11 -8.82 1.73
CA ALA A 24 -20.75 -7.88 2.79
C ALA A 24 -19.23 -7.92 3.11
N ILE A 25 -18.64 -9.12 3.14
CA ILE A 25 -17.19 -9.29 3.32
C ILE A 25 -16.42 -8.64 2.16
N LEU A 26 -16.84 -8.87 0.91
CA LEU A 26 -16.18 -8.29 -0.27
C LEU A 26 -16.36 -6.77 -0.35
N ASP A 27 -17.51 -6.23 0.11
CA ASP A 27 -17.70 -4.78 0.16
C ASP A 27 -16.76 -4.09 1.16
N LEU A 28 -16.42 -4.77 2.27
CA LEU A 28 -15.34 -4.33 3.17
C LEU A 28 -13.96 -4.56 2.55
N ALA A 29 -13.73 -5.72 1.96
CA ALA A 29 -12.41 -6.10 1.43
C ALA A 29 -11.94 -5.18 0.29
N ARG A 30 -12.85 -4.68 -0.55
CA ARG A 30 -12.50 -3.74 -1.63
C ARG A 30 -11.80 -2.47 -1.13
N TRP A 31 -11.87 -2.14 0.17
CA TRP A 31 -11.13 -1.03 0.76
C TRP A 31 -9.64 -1.31 0.97
N ALA A 32 -9.15 -2.49 0.64
CA ALA A 32 -7.72 -2.79 0.65
C ALA A 32 -6.90 -1.75 -0.15
N PRO A 33 -5.64 -1.46 0.24
CA PRO A 33 -4.79 -0.54 -0.50
C PRO A 33 -4.26 -1.18 -1.80
N SER A 34 -4.03 -0.33 -2.80
CA SER A 34 -3.26 -0.70 -3.99
C SER A 34 -2.42 0.49 -4.46
N GLY A 35 -1.37 0.23 -5.22
CA GLY A 35 -0.58 1.27 -5.87
C GLY A 35 -1.50 2.17 -6.70
N ASP A 36 -1.38 3.48 -6.51
CA ASP A 36 -2.15 4.50 -7.24
C ASP A 36 -3.68 4.28 -7.28
N ASN A 37 -4.22 3.45 -6.38
CA ASN A 37 -5.63 3.07 -6.31
C ASN A 37 -6.10 2.20 -7.50
N THR A 38 -5.22 1.44 -8.12
CA THR A 38 -5.50 0.64 -9.32
C THR A 38 -6.48 -0.51 -9.08
N GLN A 39 -6.56 -1.04 -7.84
CA GLN A 39 -7.42 -2.18 -7.47
C GLN A 39 -7.25 -3.36 -8.45
N PRO A 40 -6.05 -3.97 -8.50
CA PRO A 40 -5.69 -4.94 -9.53
C PRO A 40 -6.30 -6.32 -9.24
N TRP A 41 -7.62 -6.38 -9.05
CA TRP A 41 -8.37 -7.59 -8.73
C TRP A 41 -9.81 -7.55 -9.21
N ARG A 42 -10.40 -8.73 -9.38
CA ARG A 42 -11.83 -8.95 -9.56
C ARG A 42 -12.27 -10.10 -8.66
N PHE A 43 -13.54 -10.11 -8.28
CA PHE A 43 -14.12 -11.09 -7.38
C PHE A 43 -15.13 -11.99 -8.09
N GLU A 44 -15.08 -13.28 -7.77
CA GLU A 44 -16.05 -14.27 -8.16
C GLU A 44 -16.55 -15.00 -6.91
N ILE A 45 -17.85 -15.03 -6.69
CA ILE A 45 -18.46 -15.90 -5.66
C ILE A 45 -18.81 -17.21 -6.34
N VAL A 46 -18.02 -18.25 -6.07
CA VAL A 46 -18.18 -19.57 -6.70
C VAL A 46 -19.33 -20.35 -6.05
N ASP A 47 -19.35 -20.37 -4.72
CA ASP A 47 -20.40 -20.98 -3.91
C ASP A 47 -20.51 -20.26 -2.55
N GLU A 48 -21.29 -20.81 -1.62
CA GLU A 48 -21.53 -20.20 -0.30
C GLU A 48 -20.27 -20.17 0.59
N HIS A 49 -19.20 -20.88 0.23
CA HIS A 49 -17.97 -21.03 1.03
C HIS A 49 -16.71 -20.62 0.29
N LEU A 50 -16.79 -20.35 -1.02
CA LEU A 50 -15.63 -20.13 -1.86
C LEU A 50 -15.75 -18.81 -2.64
N ILE A 51 -14.80 -17.94 -2.40
CA ILE A 51 -14.53 -16.75 -3.20
C ILE A 51 -13.27 -17.00 -4.02
N ARG A 52 -13.28 -16.65 -5.30
CA ARG A 52 -12.07 -16.48 -6.11
C ARG A 52 -11.74 -15.01 -6.28
N VAL A 53 -10.48 -14.68 -6.10
CA VAL A 53 -9.92 -13.37 -6.42
C VAL A 53 -9.05 -13.53 -7.65
N HIS A 54 -9.49 -12.94 -8.76
CA HIS A 54 -8.74 -12.87 -10.01
C HIS A 54 -7.84 -11.65 -9.95
N GLY A 55 -6.57 -11.85 -9.63
CA GLY A 55 -5.55 -10.82 -9.62
C GLY A 55 -5.01 -10.52 -11.01
N PHE A 56 -4.43 -9.36 -11.19
CA PHE A 56 -3.61 -9.00 -12.34
C PHE A 56 -2.55 -7.98 -11.91
N ASP A 57 -1.46 -7.90 -12.65
CA ASP A 57 -0.46 -6.87 -12.43
C ASP A 57 -0.49 -5.79 -13.50
N THR A 58 0.31 -4.75 -13.31
CA THR A 58 0.38 -3.59 -14.22
C THR A 58 1.78 -3.40 -14.80
N ARG A 59 2.67 -4.40 -14.67
CA ARG A 59 4.10 -4.31 -15.04
C ARG A 59 4.36 -3.92 -16.49
N ASP A 60 3.42 -4.19 -17.39
CA ASP A 60 3.60 -3.90 -18.82
C ASP A 60 3.45 -2.40 -19.17
N HIS A 61 2.80 -1.61 -18.28
CA HIS A 61 2.53 -0.20 -18.54
C HIS A 61 2.77 0.73 -17.35
N VAL A 62 3.06 0.19 -16.17
CA VAL A 62 3.37 0.95 -14.96
C VAL A 62 4.80 0.65 -14.53
N LEU A 63 5.70 1.60 -14.77
CA LEU A 63 7.12 1.50 -14.37
C LEU A 63 7.30 1.15 -12.89
N TYR A 64 6.37 1.56 -12.04
CA TYR A 64 6.45 1.30 -10.60
C TYR A 64 6.00 -0.11 -10.18
N ASP A 65 5.54 -0.93 -11.12
CA ASP A 65 5.14 -2.30 -10.86
C ASP A 65 6.22 -3.31 -11.28
N PHE A 66 7.42 -3.14 -10.71
CA PHE A 66 8.58 -3.99 -10.97
C PHE A 66 8.24 -5.47 -10.77
N ASP A 67 8.31 -6.27 -11.83
CA ASP A 67 8.00 -7.72 -11.85
C ASP A 67 6.65 -8.08 -11.18
N GLY A 68 5.71 -7.11 -11.08
CA GLY A 68 4.41 -7.28 -10.44
C GLY A 68 4.45 -7.25 -8.91
N HIS A 69 5.62 -7.07 -8.28
CA HIS A 69 5.75 -7.11 -6.81
C HIS A 69 4.81 -6.14 -6.09
N PRO A 70 4.67 -4.84 -6.48
CA PRO A 70 3.70 -3.93 -5.89
C PRO A 70 2.25 -4.37 -6.03
N SER A 71 1.87 -4.98 -7.18
CA SER A 71 0.54 -5.56 -7.38
C SER A 71 0.34 -6.78 -6.49
N HIS A 72 1.32 -7.67 -6.37
CA HIS A 72 1.26 -8.84 -5.49
C HIS A 72 1.16 -8.44 -4.02
N ILE A 73 1.89 -7.40 -3.58
CA ILE A 73 1.73 -6.81 -2.23
C ILE A 73 0.29 -6.30 -2.03
N ALA A 74 -0.30 -5.67 -3.06
CA ALA A 74 -1.69 -5.21 -2.98
C ALA A 74 -2.69 -6.39 -2.89
N HIS A 75 -2.44 -7.51 -3.61
CA HIS A 75 -3.22 -8.74 -3.47
C HIS A 75 -3.12 -9.32 -2.05
N GLY A 76 -1.92 -9.36 -1.48
CA GLY A 76 -1.73 -9.79 -0.09
C GLY A 76 -2.51 -8.90 0.90
N ALA A 77 -2.47 -7.59 0.72
CA ALA A 77 -3.25 -6.66 1.53
C ALA A 77 -4.77 -6.89 1.37
N LEU A 78 -5.23 -7.26 0.17
CA LEU A 78 -6.62 -7.63 -0.07
C LEU A 78 -7.01 -8.92 0.67
N LEU A 79 -6.20 -9.99 0.54
CA LEU A 79 -6.46 -11.27 1.19
C LEU A 79 -6.51 -11.14 2.71
N GLU A 80 -5.60 -10.35 3.29
CA GLU A 80 -5.63 -10.02 4.72
C GLU A 80 -6.92 -9.25 5.09
N THR A 81 -7.35 -8.31 4.25
CA THR A 81 -8.58 -7.56 4.49
C THR A 81 -9.82 -8.47 4.42
N ILE A 82 -9.85 -9.46 3.52
CA ILE A 82 -10.92 -10.49 3.49
C ILE A 82 -10.94 -11.25 4.80
N GLY A 83 -9.77 -11.70 5.30
CA GLY A 83 -9.68 -12.43 6.58
C GLY A 83 -10.19 -11.61 7.76
N ILE A 84 -9.75 -10.36 7.88
CA ILE A 84 -10.20 -9.44 8.92
C ILE A 84 -11.71 -9.19 8.81
N ALA A 85 -12.22 -8.97 7.60
CA ALA A 85 -13.64 -8.76 7.36
C ALA A 85 -14.47 -10.01 7.72
N ALA A 86 -14.01 -11.20 7.32
CA ALA A 86 -14.65 -12.48 7.62
C ALA A 86 -14.78 -12.73 9.13
N SER A 87 -13.78 -12.33 9.91
CA SER A 87 -13.81 -12.46 11.37
C SER A 87 -14.98 -11.70 12.01
N GLY A 88 -15.40 -10.58 11.43
CA GLY A 88 -16.55 -9.79 11.88
C GLY A 88 -17.90 -10.53 11.71
N PHE A 89 -17.91 -11.57 10.89
CA PHE A 89 -19.07 -12.44 10.66
C PHE A 89 -18.90 -13.82 11.31
N GLY A 90 -17.87 -14.02 12.17
CA GLY A 90 -17.60 -15.29 12.82
C GLY A 90 -17.11 -16.38 11.85
N LEU A 91 -16.45 -15.97 10.75
CA LEU A 91 -15.93 -16.90 9.76
C LEU A 91 -14.40 -16.96 9.81
N ALA A 92 -13.87 -18.18 9.82
CA ALA A 92 -12.46 -18.44 9.53
C ALA A 92 -12.24 -18.33 8.01
N SER A 93 -11.09 -17.79 7.61
CA SER A 93 -10.69 -17.69 6.21
C SER A 93 -9.38 -18.43 5.97
N GLN A 94 -9.28 -19.15 4.87
CA GLN A 94 -8.06 -19.76 4.38
C GLN A 94 -7.91 -19.44 2.90
N TRP A 95 -6.72 -19.05 2.49
CA TRP A 95 -6.45 -18.76 1.08
C TRP A 95 -5.38 -19.68 0.51
N THR A 96 -5.45 -19.94 -0.77
CA THR A 96 -4.47 -20.70 -1.56
C THR A 96 -4.32 -20.07 -2.93
N ILE A 97 -3.14 -20.26 -3.54
CA ILE A 97 -2.92 -19.87 -4.95
C ILE A 97 -3.42 -21.03 -5.81
N SER A 98 -4.35 -20.74 -6.71
CA SER A 98 -4.90 -21.70 -7.64
C SER A 98 -3.92 -21.97 -8.81
N SER A 99 -3.89 -23.19 -9.30
CA SER A 99 -3.17 -23.55 -10.52
C SER A 99 -3.83 -23.04 -11.82
N GLN A 100 -5.00 -22.41 -11.72
CA GLN A 100 -5.73 -21.85 -12.87
C GLN A 100 -5.16 -20.53 -13.36
N GLY A 101 -4.34 -19.83 -12.53
CA GLY A 101 -3.66 -18.59 -12.87
C GLY A 101 -2.17 -18.76 -13.12
N ASP A 102 -1.56 -17.70 -13.60
CA ASP A 102 -0.10 -17.56 -13.68
C ASP A 102 0.37 -16.41 -12.76
N GLU A 103 1.64 -16.06 -12.79
CA GLU A 103 2.20 -15.01 -11.96
C GLU A 103 1.64 -13.62 -12.32
N ARG A 104 1.28 -13.38 -13.59
CA ARG A 104 0.72 -12.09 -14.05
C ARG A 104 -0.77 -11.95 -13.80
N HIS A 105 -1.47 -13.08 -13.79
CA HIS A 105 -2.91 -13.20 -13.57
C HIS A 105 -3.17 -14.27 -12.51
N PRO A 106 -2.69 -14.05 -11.27
CA PRO A 106 -2.85 -15.05 -10.22
C PRO A 106 -4.31 -15.17 -9.81
N VAL A 107 -4.74 -16.38 -9.52
CA VAL A 107 -6.06 -16.67 -8.98
C VAL A 107 -5.89 -17.16 -7.54
N TYR A 108 -6.56 -16.51 -6.61
CA TYR A 108 -6.57 -16.91 -5.20
C TYR A 108 -7.92 -17.51 -4.86
N GLU A 109 -7.94 -18.69 -4.28
CA GLU A 109 -9.12 -19.31 -3.70
C GLU A 109 -9.16 -19.00 -2.21
N VAL A 110 -10.24 -18.34 -1.76
CA VAL A 110 -10.49 -18.01 -0.35
C VAL A 110 -11.68 -18.81 0.13
N ARG A 111 -11.42 -19.77 1.02
CA ARG A 111 -12.46 -20.59 1.66
C ARG A 111 -12.86 -19.97 2.98
N LEU A 112 -14.15 -19.84 3.18
CA LEU A 112 -14.76 -19.29 4.38
C LEU A 112 -15.59 -20.37 5.06
N ALA A 113 -15.39 -20.54 6.37
CA ALA A 113 -16.11 -21.53 7.17
C ALA A 113 -16.54 -20.90 8.49
N ALA A 114 -17.76 -21.21 8.93
CA ALA A 114 -18.22 -20.82 10.26
C ALA A 114 -17.35 -21.51 11.31
N ASP A 115 -16.80 -20.74 12.23
CA ASP A 115 -15.97 -21.25 13.32
C ASP A 115 -16.31 -20.48 14.61
N PRO A 116 -16.94 -21.13 15.60
CA PRO A 116 -17.30 -20.53 16.88
C PRO A 116 -16.09 -19.99 17.67
N ALA A 117 -14.87 -20.44 17.34
CA ALA A 117 -13.63 -19.96 17.97
C ALA A 117 -13.13 -18.64 17.38
N VAL A 118 -13.66 -18.21 16.23
CA VAL A 118 -13.25 -16.97 15.59
C VAL A 118 -13.74 -15.78 16.40
N VAL A 119 -12.77 -14.98 16.84
CA VAL A 119 -13.02 -13.69 17.49
C VAL A 119 -12.87 -12.59 16.46
N ARG A 120 -13.77 -11.62 16.46
CA ARG A 120 -13.70 -10.44 15.60
C ARG A 120 -12.33 -9.76 15.74
N ASP A 121 -11.61 -9.64 14.63
CA ASP A 121 -10.30 -8.99 14.61
C ASP A 121 -10.42 -7.52 15.05
N PRO A 122 -9.59 -7.06 15.99
CA PRO A 122 -9.64 -5.68 16.47
C PRO A 122 -9.32 -4.63 15.41
N LEU A 123 -8.86 -5.03 14.22
CA LEU A 123 -8.59 -4.16 13.09
C LEU A 123 -9.80 -3.98 12.16
N PHE A 124 -10.88 -4.71 12.37
CA PHE A 124 -12.09 -4.69 11.55
C PHE A 124 -12.62 -3.25 11.32
N ASP A 125 -12.77 -2.47 12.37
CA ASP A 125 -13.30 -1.10 12.29
C ASP A 125 -12.31 -0.11 11.64
N CYS A 126 -11.06 -0.54 11.40
CA CYS A 126 -10.04 0.26 10.74
C CYS A 126 -10.04 0.10 9.21
N ILE A 127 -10.74 -0.89 8.66
CA ILE A 127 -10.73 -1.19 7.22
C ILE A 127 -11.09 0.06 6.39
N GLU A 128 -12.24 0.65 6.64
CA GLU A 128 -12.70 1.83 5.92
C GLU A 128 -12.07 3.13 6.43
N ALA A 129 -11.72 3.18 7.71
CA ALA A 129 -11.13 4.35 8.34
C ALA A 129 -9.71 4.65 7.82
N ARG A 130 -8.97 3.62 7.40
CA ARG A 130 -7.60 3.73 6.90
C ARG A 130 -7.53 4.66 5.69
N THR A 131 -6.63 5.62 5.76
CA THR A 131 -6.35 6.56 4.67
C THR A 131 -4.87 6.92 4.61
N VAL A 132 -4.39 7.39 3.47
CA VAL A 132 -3.05 7.94 3.29
C VAL A 132 -2.99 9.40 3.74
N GLN A 133 -1.83 9.84 4.23
CA GLN A 133 -1.55 11.25 4.49
C GLN A 133 -0.29 11.68 3.74
N ARG A 134 -0.47 12.38 2.62
CA ARG A 134 0.66 12.85 1.79
C ARG A 134 1.29 14.14 2.29
N ARG A 135 0.56 14.93 3.08
CA ARG A 135 1.08 16.16 3.69
C ARG A 135 2.00 15.86 4.87
N PRO A 136 2.80 16.83 5.34
CA PRO A 136 3.58 16.67 6.57
C PRO A 136 2.72 16.23 7.75
N MET A 137 3.30 15.40 8.61
CA MET A 137 2.72 14.92 9.87
C MET A 137 3.42 15.58 11.05
N LYS A 138 2.89 15.41 12.27
CA LYS A 138 3.57 15.85 13.50
C LYS A 138 4.85 15.04 13.71
N THR A 139 5.85 15.70 14.28
CA THR A 139 7.16 15.09 14.59
C THR A 139 7.24 14.50 16.00
N SER A 140 6.10 14.46 16.72
CA SER A 140 6.03 13.83 18.04
C SER A 140 6.48 12.37 17.91
N PRO A 141 7.44 11.91 18.73
CA PRO A 141 7.92 10.53 18.70
C PRO A 141 6.78 9.53 18.88
N LEU A 142 6.92 8.34 18.30
CA LEU A 142 6.05 7.22 18.61
C LEU A 142 6.25 6.80 20.06
N THR A 143 5.17 6.43 20.72
CA THR A 143 5.27 5.77 22.05
C THR A 143 5.81 4.36 21.87
N ASP A 144 6.39 3.79 22.95
CA ASP A 144 6.86 2.40 22.91
C ASP A 144 5.71 1.42 22.62
N THR A 145 4.51 1.70 23.15
CA THR A 145 3.30 0.91 22.85
C THR A 145 2.94 0.96 21.37
N GLN A 146 2.98 2.13 20.75
CA GLN A 146 2.71 2.27 19.31
C GLN A 146 3.76 1.53 18.46
N ARG A 147 5.04 1.69 18.83
CA ARG A 147 6.14 1.04 18.13
C ARG A 147 6.03 -0.48 18.21
N GLN A 148 5.80 -1.01 19.44
CA GLN A 148 5.67 -2.45 19.65
C GLN A 148 4.45 -3.00 18.90
N ALA A 149 3.30 -2.34 18.95
CA ALA A 149 2.10 -2.76 18.21
C ALA A 149 2.34 -2.87 16.71
N LEU A 150 3.13 -1.97 16.13
CA LEU A 150 3.47 -2.02 14.68
C LEU A 150 4.47 -3.14 14.37
N ILE A 151 5.41 -3.43 15.29
CA ILE A 151 6.34 -4.56 15.18
C ILE A 151 5.56 -5.88 15.24
N ASP A 152 4.67 -6.03 16.23
CA ASP A 152 3.85 -7.24 16.40
C ASP A 152 2.93 -7.46 15.18
N ALA A 153 2.40 -6.39 14.63
CA ALA A 153 1.55 -6.43 13.44
C ALA A 153 2.29 -6.89 12.17
N ALA A 154 3.60 -6.67 12.08
CA ALA A 154 4.41 -7.15 10.96
C ALA A 154 4.57 -8.68 10.97
N GLY A 155 4.48 -9.32 12.14
CA GLY A 155 4.65 -10.77 12.31
C GLY A 155 6.12 -11.23 12.22
N ASP A 156 6.34 -12.49 12.54
CA ASP A 156 7.68 -13.08 12.68
C ASP A 156 8.46 -13.17 11.37
N GLY A 157 7.79 -13.14 10.23
CA GLY A 157 8.41 -13.21 8.90
C GLY A 157 9.17 -11.94 8.51
N PHE A 158 8.95 -10.83 9.24
CA PHE A 158 9.45 -9.51 8.85
C PHE A 158 10.14 -8.80 10.02
N GLY A 159 11.21 -8.07 9.71
CA GLY A 159 11.82 -7.11 10.60
C GLY A 159 11.30 -5.70 10.32
N VAL A 160 11.15 -4.89 11.37
CA VAL A 160 10.81 -3.47 11.25
C VAL A 160 12.00 -2.63 11.62
N GLN A 161 12.56 -1.92 10.66
CA GLN A 161 13.64 -0.96 10.89
C GLN A 161 13.07 0.45 10.94
N TRP A 162 13.47 1.21 11.97
CA TRP A 162 12.99 2.57 12.24
C TRP A 162 14.03 3.62 11.89
N PHE A 163 13.56 4.79 11.43
CA PHE A 163 14.36 6.01 11.25
C PHE A 163 13.61 7.14 11.95
N GLU A 164 13.98 7.44 13.21
CA GLU A 164 13.20 8.32 14.11
C GLU A 164 13.95 9.60 14.48
N SER A 165 15.28 9.53 14.65
CA SER A 165 16.07 10.69 14.99
C SER A 165 16.03 11.76 13.88
N TRP A 166 16.24 13.00 14.23
CA TRP A 166 16.31 14.09 13.25
C TRP A 166 17.35 13.82 12.16
N SER A 167 18.51 13.27 12.53
CA SER A 167 19.58 12.93 11.60
C SER A 167 19.17 11.82 10.62
N GLU A 168 18.44 10.81 11.08
CA GLU A 168 17.93 9.73 10.23
C GLU A 168 16.84 10.24 9.29
N ARG A 169 15.85 10.95 9.81
CA ARG A 169 14.79 11.55 8.97
C ARG A 169 15.36 12.49 7.92
N ARG A 170 16.43 13.25 8.24
CA ARG A 170 17.12 14.10 7.28
C ARG A 170 17.82 13.27 6.19
N ARG A 171 18.46 12.15 6.53
CA ARG A 171 19.05 11.24 5.54
C ARG A 171 17.99 10.64 4.63
N VAL A 172 16.88 10.16 5.21
CA VAL A 172 15.74 9.64 4.44
C VAL A 172 15.10 10.72 3.57
N ALA A 173 14.87 11.93 4.09
CA ALA A 173 14.31 13.03 3.30
C ALA A 173 15.21 13.40 2.10
N ARG A 174 16.54 13.30 2.26
CA ARG A 174 17.49 13.48 1.15
C ARG A 174 17.36 12.35 0.12
N LEU A 175 17.26 11.10 0.56
CA LEU A 175 17.04 9.95 -0.30
C LEU A 175 15.73 10.11 -1.11
N LEU A 176 14.65 10.53 -0.46
CA LEU A 176 13.36 10.79 -1.11
C LEU A 176 13.47 11.93 -2.13
N TRP A 177 14.17 12.99 -1.78
CA TRP A 177 14.45 14.11 -2.68
C TRP A 177 15.16 13.65 -3.97
N ASP A 178 16.17 12.81 -3.85
CA ASP A 178 16.92 12.31 -5.00
C ASP A 178 16.11 11.28 -5.80
N SER A 179 15.36 10.41 -5.12
CA SER A 179 14.39 9.49 -5.73
C SER A 179 13.31 10.25 -6.54
N ALA A 180 12.80 11.35 -5.99
CA ALA A 180 11.81 12.17 -6.68
C ALA A 180 12.40 12.86 -7.92
N LYS A 181 13.68 13.28 -7.90
CA LYS A 181 14.33 13.79 -9.11
C LYS A 181 14.33 12.74 -10.21
N LEU A 182 14.76 11.52 -9.89
CA LEU A 182 14.81 10.40 -10.83
C LEU A 182 13.43 10.17 -11.47
N ARG A 183 12.36 10.01 -10.67
CA ARG A 183 11.00 9.75 -11.19
C ARG A 183 10.41 10.90 -12.01
N LEU A 184 10.73 12.16 -11.67
CA LEU A 184 10.19 13.35 -12.35
C LEU A 184 10.96 13.72 -13.62
N THR A 185 12.14 13.14 -13.84
CA THR A 185 12.96 13.33 -15.05
C THR A 185 12.92 12.12 -15.98
N CYS A 186 12.31 11.01 -15.55
CA CYS A 186 12.19 9.77 -16.32
C CYS A 186 11.01 9.86 -17.31
N PRO A 187 11.26 9.77 -18.63
CA PRO A 187 10.20 9.83 -19.62
C PRO A 187 9.23 8.66 -19.53
N GLU A 188 9.70 7.47 -19.13
CA GLU A 188 8.87 6.27 -18.97
C GLU A 188 7.91 6.37 -17.75
N ALA A 189 8.25 7.21 -16.76
CA ALA A 189 7.37 7.49 -15.62
C ALA A 189 6.26 8.51 -15.94
N TYR A 190 6.45 9.34 -16.95
CA TYR A 190 5.52 10.43 -17.28
C TYR A 190 4.09 9.96 -17.61
N PRO A 191 3.87 8.90 -18.41
CA PRO A 191 2.51 8.41 -18.69
C PRO A 191 1.76 8.01 -17.42
N VAL A 192 2.45 7.36 -16.47
CA VAL A 192 1.88 6.96 -15.18
C VAL A 192 1.47 8.19 -14.39
N HIS A 193 2.39 9.16 -14.22
CA HIS A 193 2.10 10.39 -13.47
C HIS A 193 0.95 11.18 -14.07
N LYS A 194 0.83 11.22 -15.41
CA LYS A 194 -0.24 11.91 -16.11
C LYS A 194 -1.60 11.26 -15.89
N ALA A 195 -1.64 9.92 -15.85
CA ALA A 195 -2.86 9.15 -15.72
C ALA A 195 -3.38 9.05 -14.28
N VAL A 196 -2.48 9.09 -13.29
CA VAL A 196 -2.80 8.72 -11.90
C VAL A 196 -3.59 9.78 -11.15
N ILE A 197 -3.57 11.04 -11.58
CA ILE A 197 -4.23 12.15 -10.88
C ILE A 197 -5.59 12.45 -11.51
N GLU A 198 -6.63 12.43 -10.68
CA GLU A 198 -7.94 12.97 -11.05
C GLU A 198 -8.01 14.45 -10.66
N TRP A 199 -7.88 15.31 -11.69
CA TRP A 199 -7.84 16.76 -11.50
C TRP A 199 -9.21 17.31 -11.06
N HIS A 200 -9.20 18.35 -10.23
CA HIS A 200 -10.38 19.02 -9.67
C HIS A 200 -11.24 18.13 -8.78
N ALA A 201 -10.76 16.93 -8.43
CA ALA A 201 -11.49 15.98 -7.62
C ALA A 201 -11.10 16.06 -6.14
N ARG A 202 -12.10 15.86 -5.27
CA ARG A 202 -11.94 15.61 -3.84
C ARG A 202 -11.89 14.13 -3.52
N TYR A 203 -12.60 13.32 -4.28
CA TYR A 203 -12.66 11.86 -4.16
C TYR A 203 -12.46 11.22 -5.53
N SER A 204 -11.81 10.08 -5.59
CA SER A 204 -11.59 9.32 -6.81
C SER A 204 -11.78 7.83 -6.54
N LYS A 205 -12.45 7.12 -7.46
CA LYS A 205 -12.72 5.69 -7.33
C LYS A 205 -11.55 4.82 -7.80
N ASP A 206 -10.76 5.31 -8.74
CA ASP A 206 -9.72 4.55 -9.46
C ASP A 206 -8.36 5.29 -9.53
N ARG A 207 -8.27 6.53 -9.01
CA ARG A 207 -7.07 7.37 -9.09
C ARG A 207 -6.81 8.09 -7.76
N ILE A 208 -5.85 8.98 -7.79
CA ILE A 208 -5.55 9.91 -6.68
C ILE A 208 -6.27 11.24 -6.97
N PRO A 209 -7.23 11.67 -6.15
CA PRO A 209 -7.86 12.96 -6.35
C PRO A 209 -6.85 14.08 -6.11
N GLU A 210 -6.91 15.15 -6.92
CA GLU A 210 -5.99 16.30 -6.84
C GLU A 210 -5.80 16.80 -5.40
N GLN A 211 -6.89 16.93 -4.65
CA GLN A 211 -6.83 17.46 -3.28
C GLN A 211 -6.12 16.55 -2.29
N ALA A 212 -5.94 15.24 -2.64
CA ALA A 212 -5.18 14.27 -1.85
C ALA A 212 -3.73 14.10 -2.31
N VAL A 213 -3.29 14.72 -3.42
CA VAL A 213 -1.91 14.65 -3.90
C VAL A 213 -0.92 15.19 -2.86
N GLY A 214 -1.28 16.24 -2.15
CA GLY A 214 -0.46 16.80 -1.08
C GLY A 214 0.22 18.14 -1.40
N VAL A 215 0.14 18.62 -2.63
CA VAL A 215 0.65 19.93 -3.05
C VAL A 215 -0.34 21.06 -2.72
N ASN A 216 0.15 22.29 -2.74
CA ASN A 216 -0.71 23.46 -2.63
C ASN A 216 -1.49 23.71 -3.94
N PRO A 217 -2.62 24.47 -3.92
CA PRO A 217 -3.46 24.67 -5.11
C PRO A 217 -2.76 25.37 -6.29
N ALA A 218 -1.78 26.24 -6.03
CA ALA A 218 -1.02 26.88 -7.11
C ALA A 218 -0.08 25.90 -7.79
N THR A 219 0.63 25.08 -7.01
CA THR A 219 1.45 23.98 -7.52
C THR A 219 0.59 22.96 -8.30
N ALA A 220 -0.60 22.62 -7.80
CA ALA A 220 -1.51 21.68 -8.49
C ALA A 220 -1.91 22.21 -9.88
N ARG A 221 -2.32 23.47 -9.99
CA ARG A 221 -2.66 24.11 -11.29
C ARG A 221 -1.48 24.12 -12.25
N LEU A 222 -0.29 24.47 -11.76
CA LEU A 222 0.93 24.45 -12.57
C LEU A 222 1.26 23.05 -13.03
N MET A 223 1.22 22.06 -12.13
CA MET A 223 1.42 20.65 -12.46
C MET A 223 0.45 20.18 -13.53
N GLN A 224 -0.84 20.45 -13.39
CA GLN A 224 -1.85 20.09 -14.38
C GLN A 224 -1.51 20.64 -15.77
N TRP A 225 -1.09 21.89 -15.87
CA TRP A 225 -0.73 22.50 -17.14
C TRP A 225 0.59 21.93 -17.70
N VAL A 226 1.61 21.74 -16.85
CA VAL A 226 2.91 21.17 -17.25
C VAL A 226 2.75 19.73 -17.75
N MET A 227 1.96 18.93 -17.07
CA MET A 227 1.76 17.50 -17.35
C MET A 227 0.90 17.22 -18.60
N GLN A 228 0.42 18.22 -19.30
CA GLN A 228 -0.29 18.01 -20.57
C GLN A 228 0.61 17.44 -21.67
N SER A 229 1.92 17.75 -21.67
CA SER A 229 2.87 17.17 -22.62
C SER A 229 4.26 16.96 -21.99
N TRP A 230 4.95 15.93 -22.43
CA TRP A 230 6.32 15.67 -22.02
C TRP A 230 7.28 16.83 -22.38
N GLY A 231 7.08 17.47 -23.54
CA GLY A 231 7.89 18.64 -23.93
C GLY A 231 7.80 19.80 -22.92
N ARG A 232 6.60 20.05 -22.33
CA ARG A 232 6.46 21.04 -21.25
C ARG A 232 7.20 20.60 -19.99
N VAL A 233 7.07 19.33 -19.61
CA VAL A 233 7.80 18.78 -18.45
C VAL A 233 9.29 18.96 -18.63
N GLN A 234 9.85 18.60 -19.80
CA GLN A 234 11.28 18.78 -20.11
C GLN A 234 11.69 20.25 -20.06
N PHE A 235 10.91 21.15 -20.67
CA PHE A 235 11.20 22.58 -20.64
C PHE A 235 11.24 23.12 -19.21
N PHE A 236 10.25 22.79 -18.39
CA PHE A 236 10.21 23.21 -16.97
C PHE A 236 11.35 22.61 -16.18
N ASN A 237 11.66 21.33 -16.35
CA ASN A 237 12.77 20.67 -15.65
C ASN A 237 14.12 21.30 -16.02
N ARG A 238 14.31 21.70 -17.26
CA ARG A 238 15.57 22.22 -17.76
C ARG A 238 15.79 23.70 -17.42
N TYR A 239 14.76 24.54 -17.52
CA TYR A 239 14.91 26.00 -17.48
C TYR A 239 14.26 26.66 -16.26
N LEU A 240 13.27 26.04 -15.62
CA LEU A 240 12.47 26.63 -14.58
C LEU A 240 12.49 25.84 -13.26
N LEU A 241 13.47 24.96 -13.09
CA LEU A 241 13.59 24.10 -11.90
C LEU A 241 12.28 23.33 -11.59
N GLY A 242 11.59 22.83 -12.62
CA GLY A 242 10.23 22.29 -12.54
C GLY A 242 10.04 21.14 -11.55
N THR A 243 11.12 20.41 -11.22
CA THR A 243 11.07 19.36 -10.21
C THR A 243 11.14 19.87 -8.78
N VAL A 244 11.59 21.13 -8.54
CA VAL A 244 11.92 21.59 -7.18
C VAL A 244 10.69 21.75 -6.29
N ALA A 245 9.67 22.47 -6.74
CA ALA A 245 8.46 22.68 -5.93
C ALA A 245 7.74 21.39 -5.57
N PRO A 246 7.44 20.45 -6.51
CA PRO A 246 6.85 19.16 -6.15
C PRO A 246 7.72 18.35 -5.17
N ARG A 247 9.06 18.35 -5.36
CA ARG A 247 9.98 17.62 -4.48
C ARG A 247 10.01 18.18 -3.07
N ILE A 248 9.89 19.52 -2.91
CA ILE A 248 9.77 20.14 -1.59
C ILE A 248 8.47 19.71 -0.92
N GLU A 249 7.34 19.81 -1.61
CA GLU A 249 6.03 19.58 -1.03
C GLU A 249 5.68 18.11 -0.82
N LEU A 250 6.16 17.20 -1.68
CA LEU A 250 5.78 15.78 -1.65
C LEU A 250 6.82 14.88 -1.03
N ASP A 251 8.10 15.27 -1.04
CA ASP A 251 9.19 14.38 -0.67
C ASP A 251 10.02 14.96 0.50
N LEU A 252 10.57 16.19 0.37
CA LEU A 252 11.46 16.76 1.37
C LEU A 252 10.73 17.12 2.68
N LEU A 253 9.72 17.98 2.61
CA LEU A 253 9.01 18.41 3.82
C LEU A 253 8.27 17.25 4.49
N PRO A 254 7.52 16.40 3.76
CA PRO A 254 6.91 15.25 4.40
C PRO A 254 7.91 14.23 4.93
N GLY A 255 9.09 14.10 4.30
CA GLY A 255 10.17 13.25 4.79
C GLY A 255 10.81 13.75 6.07
N LEU A 256 10.92 15.06 6.27
CA LEU A 256 11.43 15.67 7.50
C LEU A 256 10.38 15.68 8.62
N PHE A 257 9.13 15.99 8.25
CA PHE A 257 8.02 16.19 9.19
C PHE A 257 7.11 14.97 9.24
N CYS A 258 7.53 13.99 10.00
CA CYS A 258 6.81 12.78 10.42
C CYS A 258 7.33 12.32 11.78
N ALA A 259 6.70 11.38 12.44
CA ALA A 259 7.24 10.79 13.67
C ALA A 259 8.44 9.90 13.36
N ALA A 260 8.29 9.02 12.35
CA ALA A 260 9.30 8.06 11.94
C ALA A 260 9.10 7.65 10.48
N HIS A 261 10.17 7.09 9.88
CA HIS A 261 10.03 6.19 8.74
C HIS A 261 10.24 4.76 9.22
N LEU A 262 9.60 3.84 8.54
CA LEU A 262 9.74 2.40 8.78
C LEU A 262 10.07 1.69 7.46
N LEU A 263 10.95 0.69 7.57
CA LEU A 263 11.28 -0.24 6.51
C LEU A 263 10.93 -1.65 6.98
N LEU A 264 9.97 -2.30 6.31
CA LEU A 264 9.71 -3.71 6.49
C LEU A 264 10.71 -4.52 5.67
N ARG A 265 11.41 -5.42 6.34
CA ARG A 265 12.45 -6.27 5.74
C ARG A 265 12.03 -7.73 5.87
N PRO A 266 11.84 -8.44 4.76
CA PRO A 266 11.68 -9.89 4.82
C PRO A 266 12.89 -10.52 5.51
N ARG A 267 12.67 -11.48 6.43
CA ARG A 267 13.75 -12.21 7.09
C ARG A 267 14.38 -13.27 6.18
N ARG A 268 13.69 -13.63 5.12
CA ARG A 268 14.16 -14.51 4.03
C ARG A 268 13.90 -13.81 2.71
N PRO A 269 14.83 -13.92 1.74
CA PRO A 269 14.61 -13.38 0.40
C PRO A 269 13.30 -13.87 -0.20
N PRO A 270 12.41 -12.99 -0.67
CA PRO A 270 11.21 -13.42 -1.40
C PRO A 270 11.62 -14.19 -2.67
N ALA A 271 11.15 -15.42 -2.83
CA ALA A 271 11.49 -16.30 -3.94
C ALA A 271 10.28 -16.66 -4.80
N ALA A 272 9.08 -16.57 -4.26
CA ALA A 272 7.84 -16.97 -4.92
C ALA A 272 6.75 -15.92 -4.75
N LEU A 273 5.69 -16.02 -5.56
CA LEU A 273 4.50 -15.18 -5.46
C LEU A 273 3.95 -15.15 -4.02
N ALA A 274 3.92 -16.29 -3.33
CA ALA A 274 3.42 -16.40 -1.96
C ALA A 274 4.18 -15.47 -0.98
N ASP A 275 5.49 -15.31 -1.14
CA ASP A 275 6.29 -14.43 -0.26
C ASP A 275 5.89 -12.95 -0.39
N TRP A 276 5.55 -12.51 -1.61
CA TRP A 276 5.04 -11.15 -1.87
C TRP A 276 3.62 -10.95 -1.34
N ILE A 277 2.79 -11.98 -1.39
CA ILE A 277 1.47 -11.98 -0.78
C ILE A 277 1.58 -11.86 0.74
N GLU A 278 2.44 -12.66 1.38
CA GLU A 278 2.69 -12.59 2.83
C GLU A 278 3.20 -11.21 3.25
N LEU A 279 4.10 -10.61 2.47
CA LEU A 279 4.52 -9.22 2.70
C LEU A 279 3.34 -8.25 2.62
N GLY A 280 2.44 -8.43 1.65
CA GLY A 280 1.24 -7.60 1.51
C GLY A 280 0.28 -7.73 2.68
N MET A 281 0.11 -8.94 3.21
CA MET A 281 -0.68 -9.21 4.42
C MET A 281 -0.06 -8.48 5.64
N ALA A 282 1.25 -8.59 5.84
CA ALA A 282 1.97 -7.89 6.90
C ALA A 282 1.84 -6.36 6.75
N VAL A 283 1.99 -5.81 5.55
CA VAL A 283 1.79 -4.38 5.26
C VAL A 283 0.40 -3.92 5.66
N GLN A 284 -0.64 -4.69 5.34
CA GLN A 284 -2.01 -4.35 5.68
C GLN A 284 -2.24 -4.35 7.18
N ARG A 285 -1.76 -5.36 7.91
CA ARG A 285 -1.85 -5.40 9.37
C ARG A 285 -1.13 -4.23 10.02
N VAL A 286 0.08 -3.92 9.58
CA VAL A 286 0.85 -2.75 10.05
C VAL A 286 0.08 -1.45 9.80
N TRP A 287 -0.53 -1.30 8.62
CA TRP A 287 -1.26 -0.08 8.27
C TRP A 287 -2.55 0.08 9.05
N LEU A 288 -3.33 -0.99 9.19
CA LEU A 288 -4.56 -0.96 10.00
C LEU A 288 -4.23 -0.75 11.49
N THR A 289 -3.15 -1.35 11.99
CA THR A 289 -2.66 -1.12 13.36
C THR A 289 -2.23 0.33 13.56
N ALA A 290 -1.53 0.94 12.61
CA ALA A 290 -1.24 2.38 12.66
C ALA A 290 -2.52 3.21 12.77
N THR A 291 -3.54 2.89 11.94
CA THR A 291 -4.85 3.55 11.99
C THR A 291 -5.52 3.40 13.36
N ARG A 292 -5.52 2.19 13.92
CA ARG A 292 -6.07 1.91 15.26
C ARG A 292 -5.34 2.68 16.37
N GLN A 293 -4.05 2.90 16.20
CA GLN A 293 -3.22 3.69 17.12
C GLN A 293 -3.34 5.22 16.92
N GLY A 294 -4.27 5.68 16.06
CA GLY A 294 -4.45 7.10 15.75
C GLY A 294 -3.33 7.70 14.89
N LEU A 295 -2.58 6.85 14.20
CA LEU A 295 -1.49 7.23 13.30
C LEU A 295 -1.95 7.19 11.84
N HIS A 296 -1.35 8.03 11.02
CA HIS A 296 -1.41 7.92 9.57
C HIS A 296 -0.12 7.29 9.05
N LEU A 297 -0.25 6.49 8.00
CA LEU A 297 0.87 5.89 7.29
C LEU A 297 0.82 6.31 5.82
N GLN A 298 1.99 6.63 5.25
CA GLN A 298 2.14 6.97 3.83
C GLN A 298 3.26 6.12 3.23
N PRO A 299 2.95 5.24 2.27
CA PRO A 299 3.95 4.50 1.51
C PRO A 299 4.92 5.42 0.77
N GLN A 300 6.19 5.03 0.74
CA GLN A 300 7.30 5.72 0.07
C GLN A 300 8.09 4.72 -0.76
N MET A 301 7.40 4.03 -1.68
CA MET A 301 7.94 2.86 -2.38
C MET A 301 8.95 3.18 -3.47
N THR A 302 8.98 4.42 -3.98
CA THR A 302 9.84 4.77 -5.13
C THR A 302 11.32 4.37 -4.95
N PRO A 303 12.00 4.66 -3.82
CA PRO A 303 13.40 4.22 -3.65
C PRO A 303 13.53 2.69 -3.53
N VAL A 304 12.53 1.98 -2.99
CA VAL A 304 12.53 0.51 -2.96
C VAL A 304 12.44 -0.05 -4.37
N ILE A 305 11.53 0.46 -5.19
CA ILE A 305 11.28 0.00 -6.55
C ILE A 305 12.52 0.24 -7.43
N PHE A 306 13.13 1.44 -7.37
CA PHE A 306 14.36 1.69 -8.13
C PHE A 306 15.55 0.87 -7.63
N ARG A 307 15.59 0.52 -6.34
CA ARG A 307 16.55 -0.43 -5.82
C ARG A 307 16.33 -1.83 -6.42
N TRP A 308 15.10 -2.30 -6.52
CA TRP A 308 14.82 -3.58 -7.18
C TRP A 308 15.31 -3.59 -8.62
N TYR A 309 15.03 -2.53 -9.41
CA TYR A 309 15.58 -2.40 -10.77
C TYR A 309 17.10 -2.45 -10.80
N ALA A 310 17.75 -1.68 -9.93
CA ALA A 310 19.22 -1.58 -9.90
C ALA A 310 19.87 -2.92 -9.50
N ARG A 311 19.34 -3.62 -8.50
CA ARG A 311 19.88 -4.90 -8.01
C ARG A 311 19.61 -6.06 -8.96
N ALA A 312 18.50 -6.05 -9.65
CA ALA A 312 18.19 -7.03 -10.69
C ALA A 312 18.89 -6.73 -12.03
N GLY A 313 19.61 -5.60 -12.16
CA GLY A 313 20.22 -5.19 -13.43
C GLY A 313 19.19 -4.95 -14.56
N ARG A 314 17.94 -4.64 -14.21
CA ARG A 314 16.85 -4.41 -15.15
C ARG A 314 16.79 -2.96 -15.59
N HIS A 315 16.56 -2.76 -16.88
CA HIS A 315 16.43 -1.43 -17.46
C HIS A 315 14.98 -0.98 -17.43
N PHE A 316 14.73 0.15 -16.79
CA PHE A 316 13.41 0.81 -16.77
C PHE A 316 13.37 2.04 -17.70
N SER A 317 14.51 2.44 -18.24
CA SER A 317 14.66 3.56 -19.16
C SER A 317 15.69 3.25 -20.22
N SER A 318 15.55 3.88 -21.37
CA SER A 318 16.55 3.89 -22.45
C SER A 318 17.71 4.86 -22.18
N ASP A 319 17.57 5.77 -21.20
CA ASP A 319 18.63 6.73 -20.82
C ASP A 319 19.60 6.09 -19.80
N PRO A 320 20.88 5.84 -20.19
CA PRO A 320 21.88 5.28 -19.27
C PRO A 320 22.13 6.13 -18.02
N ALA A 321 21.94 7.46 -18.10
CA ALA A 321 22.14 8.35 -16.96
C ALA A 321 21.08 8.11 -15.88
N LEU A 322 19.84 7.77 -16.24
CA LEU A 322 18.79 7.43 -15.29
C LEU A 322 19.05 6.07 -14.63
N LEU A 323 19.62 5.10 -15.38
CA LEU A 323 20.00 3.80 -14.82
C LEU A 323 21.12 3.96 -13.80
N GLU A 324 22.11 4.81 -14.10
CA GLU A 324 23.20 5.10 -13.16
C GLU A 324 22.70 5.85 -11.91
N GLN A 325 21.78 6.82 -12.08
CA GLN A 325 21.14 7.49 -10.94
C GLN A 325 20.37 6.50 -10.05
N ALA A 326 19.70 5.49 -10.63
CA ALA A 326 19.02 4.46 -9.86
C ALA A 326 20.00 3.58 -9.08
N ARG A 327 21.18 3.25 -9.64
CA ARG A 327 22.22 2.52 -8.90
C ARG A 327 22.74 3.33 -7.71
N GLN A 328 23.06 4.61 -7.93
CA GLN A 328 23.49 5.51 -6.87
C GLN A 328 22.42 5.65 -5.77
N LEU A 329 21.13 5.80 -6.16
CA LEU A 329 20.02 5.85 -5.23
C LEU A 329 19.90 4.55 -4.40
N SER A 330 20.12 3.40 -5.03
CA SER A 330 20.14 2.09 -4.36
C SER A 330 21.25 2.02 -3.31
N ASP A 331 22.48 2.43 -3.68
CA ASP A 331 23.63 2.44 -2.78
C ASP A 331 23.44 3.44 -1.62
N ASP A 332 22.82 4.59 -1.90
CA ASP A 332 22.47 5.58 -0.87
C ASP A 332 21.42 5.04 0.09
N PHE A 333 20.40 4.31 -0.41
CA PHE A 333 19.39 3.72 0.43
C PHE A 333 19.96 2.63 1.34
N GLU A 334 20.80 1.76 0.80
CA GLU A 334 21.50 0.74 1.59
C GLU A 334 22.38 1.36 2.67
N ARG A 335 23.10 2.43 2.34
CA ARG A 335 23.90 3.19 3.33
C ARG A 335 23.03 3.82 4.42
N VAL A 336 21.88 4.38 4.07
CA VAL A 336 20.92 4.92 5.03
C VAL A 336 20.36 3.84 5.93
N ALA A 337 20.10 2.65 5.36
CA ALA A 337 19.57 1.49 6.08
C ALA A 337 20.65 0.69 6.83
N GLY A 338 21.96 1.02 6.66
CA GLY A 338 23.04 0.22 7.23
C GLY A 338 23.05 -1.22 6.72
N SER A 339 22.77 -1.41 5.45
CA SER A 339 22.51 -2.70 4.79
C SER A 339 23.44 -2.88 3.60
N GLY A 340 23.50 -4.10 3.07
CA GLY A 340 24.23 -4.45 1.85
C GLY A 340 23.33 -4.79 0.67
N PRO A 341 23.92 -5.07 -0.49
CA PRO A 341 23.20 -5.42 -1.71
C PRO A 341 22.34 -6.69 -1.60
N GLN A 342 22.73 -7.62 -0.72
CA GLN A 342 22.06 -8.91 -0.49
C GLN A 342 20.86 -8.80 0.45
N ASP A 343 20.67 -7.67 1.11
CA ASP A 343 19.56 -7.48 2.02
C ASP A 343 18.29 -7.12 1.24
N ASP A 344 17.16 -7.71 1.62
CA ASP A 344 15.88 -7.44 0.98
C ASP A 344 15.13 -6.30 1.65
N PHE A 345 14.57 -5.43 0.82
CA PHE A 345 13.69 -4.33 1.23
C PHE A 345 12.30 -4.61 0.68
N GLY A 346 11.36 -4.80 1.59
CA GLY A 346 9.99 -5.15 1.23
C GLY A 346 9.09 -3.94 1.05
N PHE A 347 8.94 -3.13 2.09
CA PHE A 347 8.02 -2.01 2.08
C PHE A 347 8.57 -0.84 2.90
N PHE A 348 8.51 0.36 2.34
CA PHE A 348 9.00 1.57 2.98
C PHE A 348 7.87 2.60 3.12
N ALA A 349 7.75 3.19 4.31
CA ALA A 349 6.71 4.16 4.61
C ALA A 349 7.14 5.16 5.67
N ARG A 350 6.42 6.27 5.79
CA ARG A 350 6.48 7.16 6.94
C ARG A 350 5.19 7.07 7.75
N VAL A 351 5.31 7.34 9.03
CA VAL A 351 4.22 7.26 10.01
C VAL A 351 4.24 8.46 10.95
N GLY A 352 3.07 8.86 11.41
CA GLY A 352 2.92 9.92 12.40
C GLY A 352 1.47 10.34 12.60
N THR A 353 1.23 11.21 13.56
CA THR A 353 -0.09 11.81 13.78
C THR A 353 -0.31 13.00 12.87
N SER A 354 -1.53 13.17 12.39
CA SER A 354 -1.97 14.35 11.64
C SER A 354 -3.49 14.50 11.76
N PRO A 355 -4.05 15.68 11.41
CA PRO A 355 -5.48 15.80 11.16
C PRO A 355 -5.94 14.82 10.07
N GLN A 356 -7.19 14.37 10.16
CA GLN A 356 -7.79 13.53 9.15
C GLN A 356 -7.79 14.24 7.78
N PRO A 357 -7.33 13.59 6.71
CA PRO A 357 -7.36 14.14 5.37
C PRO A 357 -8.79 14.49 4.91
N HIS A 358 -8.98 15.67 4.33
CA HIS A 358 -10.28 16.11 3.79
C HIS A 358 -10.61 15.48 2.43
N SER A 359 -9.65 14.82 1.83
CA SER A 359 -9.72 14.22 0.50
C SER A 359 -9.04 12.85 0.53
N ARG A 360 -9.63 11.88 -0.15
CA ARG A 360 -9.08 10.52 -0.22
C ARG A 360 -9.52 9.81 -1.50
N SER A 361 -8.71 8.83 -1.92
CA SER A 361 -9.18 7.81 -2.85
C SER A 361 -10.25 6.96 -2.15
N VAL A 362 -11.38 6.82 -2.79
CA VAL A 362 -12.40 5.81 -2.46
C VAL A 362 -12.12 4.55 -3.28
N ARG A 363 -13.11 3.71 -3.54
CA ARG A 363 -12.94 2.48 -4.32
C ARG A 363 -14.07 2.37 -5.34
N HIS A 364 -13.86 1.55 -6.37
CA HIS A 364 -14.96 1.12 -7.22
C HIS A 364 -16.08 0.52 -6.37
N GLU A 365 -17.32 0.69 -6.83
CA GLU A 365 -18.45 -0.05 -6.25
C GLU A 365 -18.20 -1.54 -6.43
N LEU A 366 -18.66 -2.35 -5.46
CA LEU A 366 -18.43 -3.79 -5.47
C LEU A 366 -18.92 -4.43 -6.78
N ALA A 367 -20.05 -4.00 -7.29
CA ALA A 367 -20.61 -4.50 -8.56
C ALA A 367 -19.66 -4.35 -9.76
N ALA A 368 -18.80 -3.30 -9.77
CA ALA A 368 -17.82 -3.10 -10.82
C ALA A 368 -16.56 -3.98 -10.66
N LEU A 369 -16.40 -4.58 -9.48
CA LEU A 369 -15.28 -5.49 -9.18
C LEU A 369 -15.71 -6.97 -9.26
N MET A 370 -16.99 -7.27 -9.40
CA MET A 370 -17.49 -8.63 -9.56
C MET A 370 -17.31 -9.12 -11.00
N THR A 371 -16.96 -10.39 -11.15
CA THR A 371 -16.98 -11.11 -12.43
C THR A 371 -18.19 -12.06 -12.43
N GLY A 372 -19.10 -11.86 -13.36
CA GLY A 372 -20.21 -12.79 -13.62
C GLY A 372 -21.45 -12.59 -12.78
#